data_b0a20291313789faaa0a7bf00faf786d
#
_entry.id   b0a20291313789faaa0a7bf00faf786d
#
_cell.length_a   1.000
_cell.length_b   1.000
_cell.length_c   1.000
_cell.angle_alpha   90.00
_cell.angle_beta   90.00
_cell.angle_gamma   90.00
#
_symmetry.space_group_name_H-M   'P 1'
#
loop_
_entity.id
_entity.type
_entity.pdbx_description
1 polymer ?
#
loop_
_entity_poly.entity_id
_entity_poly.type
_entity_poly.pdbx_seq_one_letter_code
_entity_poly.pdbx_strand_id
1 'polypeptide(L)'
;MDVTLLKVTAILYLLASASFVVYVFLVRDSVANLSPVLLFAGFAVHTAALGVHFLQTGYPGIAQFREALSFYAWLLVAGYLLIQLKYRLAILGAIIGPLAFLMTLAAFAFGTGGGELPPGLKTYWLPVHVTLAFLGNAIFALAFGVSLMYLFQENYLKRKKMTSVMKRFPSLEALDKLNYVLLVWGFPLMTLGILTGSVWAGIHWGNYWSWDPRQISSGIAWLFYAAILHGRITAGLRGKKAALLTMVGFAVVIGYFLLGDSIFPSRHGGRFE
;
A
#
# COMPACT_ATOMS: atom_id res chain seq x y z
N MET A 1 -13.05 10.72 12.23
CA MET A 1 -12.96 9.23 12.30
C MET A 1 -13.15 8.79 13.74
N ASP A 2 -13.98 7.79 13.99
CA ASP A 2 -14.23 7.30 15.36
C ASP A 2 -12.93 6.75 15.97
N VAL A 3 -12.47 7.40 17.06
CA VAL A 3 -11.20 7.10 17.72
C VAL A 3 -11.25 5.72 18.39
N THR A 4 -12.42 5.31 18.89
CA THR A 4 -12.58 4.02 19.58
C THR A 4 -12.44 2.86 18.60
N LEU A 5 -13.16 2.92 17.46
CA LEU A 5 -13.05 1.90 16.41
C LEU A 5 -11.64 1.81 15.84
N LEU A 6 -10.98 2.94 15.65
CA LEU A 6 -9.61 2.96 15.15
C LEU A 6 -8.60 2.37 16.16
N LYS A 7 -8.80 2.60 17.50
CA LYS A 7 -8.00 1.94 18.55
C LYS A 7 -8.19 0.42 18.52
N VAL A 8 -9.44 -0.05 18.41
CA VAL A 8 -9.72 -1.49 18.30
C VAL A 8 -9.06 -2.09 17.05
N THR A 9 -9.13 -1.38 15.91
CA THR A 9 -8.44 -1.77 14.68
C THR A 9 -6.94 -1.91 14.90
N ALA A 10 -6.29 -0.93 15.54
CA ALA A 10 -4.85 -0.97 15.81
C ALA A 10 -4.47 -2.16 16.72
N ILE A 11 -5.27 -2.45 17.75
CA ILE A 11 -5.05 -3.61 18.62
C ILE A 11 -5.15 -4.91 17.82
N LEU A 12 -6.19 -5.07 16.99
CA LEU A 12 -6.37 -6.27 16.17
C LEU A 12 -5.24 -6.43 15.14
N TYR A 13 -4.79 -5.34 14.52
CA TYR A 13 -3.64 -5.37 13.60
C TYR A 13 -2.33 -5.70 14.34
N LEU A 14 -2.15 -5.23 15.57
CA LEU A 14 -1.01 -5.61 16.42
C LEU A 14 -1.03 -7.10 16.74
N LEU A 15 -2.18 -7.64 17.18
CA LEU A 15 -2.34 -9.05 17.48
C LEU A 15 -2.13 -9.94 16.24
N ALA A 16 -2.68 -9.52 15.09
CA ALA A 16 -2.44 -10.19 13.82
C ALA A 16 -0.95 -10.18 13.45
N SER A 17 -0.30 -9.02 13.58
CA SER A 17 1.14 -8.86 13.30
C SER A 17 1.99 -9.77 14.18
N ALA A 18 1.73 -9.76 15.50
CA ALA A 18 2.42 -10.64 16.44
C ALA A 18 2.19 -12.12 16.09
N SER A 19 0.96 -12.50 15.74
CA SER A 19 0.62 -13.87 15.32
C SER A 19 1.36 -14.26 14.03
N PHE A 20 1.44 -13.39 13.02
CA PHE A 20 2.22 -13.66 11.80
C PHE A 20 3.71 -13.80 12.09
N VAL A 21 4.28 -12.95 12.95
CA VAL A 21 5.70 -13.04 13.35
C VAL A 21 5.95 -14.36 14.09
N VAL A 22 5.08 -14.72 15.04
CA VAL A 22 5.16 -16.02 15.76
C VAL A 22 5.08 -17.18 14.77
N TYR A 23 4.22 -17.11 13.75
CA TYR A 23 4.13 -18.13 12.71
C TYR A 23 5.46 -18.34 11.97
N VAL A 24 6.18 -17.26 11.66
CA VAL A 24 7.50 -17.36 10.99
C VAL A 24 8.49 -18.18 11.82
N PHE A 25 8.46 -18.07 13.16
CA PHE A 25 9.40 -18.79 14.03
C PHE A 25 8.90 -20.20 14.39
N LEU A 26 7.63 -20.35 14.74
CA LEU A 26 7.09 -21.63 15.24
C LEU A 26 6.61 -22.56 14.13
N VAL A 27 6.25 -22.04 12.97
CA VAL A 27 5.78 -22.78 11.78
C VAL A 27 4.62 -23.75 12.11
N ARG A 28 3.71 -23.34 13.01
CA ARG A 28 2.52 -24.13 13.41
C ARG A 28 1.32 -23.76 12.54
N ASP A 29 0.61 -24.77 12.01
CA ASP A 29 -0.55 -24.56 11.14
C ASP A 29 -1.71 -23.83 11.83
N SER A 30 -1.91 -24.07 13.14
CA SER A 30 -2.90 -23.34 13.93
C SER A 30 -2.66 -21.84 13.93
N VAL A 31 -1.40 -21.41 14.06
CA VAL A 31 -1.01 -19.99 14.01
C VAL A 31 -1.16 -19.42 12.59
N ALA A 32 -0.80 -20.22 11.58
CA ALA A 32 -0.98 -19.83 10.17
C ALA A 32 -2.44 -19.53 9.81
N ASN A 33 -3.39 -20.26 10.40
CA ASN A 33 -4.82 -20.07 10.19
C ASN A 33 -5.38 -18.92 11.04
N LEU A 34 -4.89 -18.75 12.27
CA LEU A 34 -5.36 -17.70 13.19
C LEU A 34 -4.96 -16.28 12.71
N SER A 35 -3.73 -16.13 12.20
CA SER A 35 -3.19 -14.81 11.84
C SER A 35 -4.04 -14.08 10.79
N PRO A 36 -4.46 -14.70 9.66
CA PRO A 36 -5.34 -14.05 8.68
C PRO A 36 -6.73 -13.74 9.25
N VAL A 37 -7.24 -14.57 10.18
CA VAL A 37 -8.55 -14.36 10.82
C VAL A 37 -8.51 -13.10 11.71
N LEU A 38 -7.46 -12.94 12.51
CA LEU A 38 -7.26 -11.73 13.33
C LEU A 38 -7.13 -10.48 12.43
N LEU A 39 -6.39 -10.59 11.32
CA LEU A 39 -6.25 -9.48 10.38
C LEU A 39 -7.58 -9.14 9.70
N PHE A 40 -8.38 -10.14 9.33
CA PHE A 40 -9.71 -9.96 8.77
C PHE A 40 -10.66 -9.30 9.78
N ALA A 41 -10.63 -9.72 11.06
CA ALA A 41 -11.41 -9.07 12.11
C ALA A 41 -11.01 -7.58 12.25
N GLY A 42 -9.71 -7.28 12.25
CA GLY A 42 -9.22 -5.89 12.24
C GLY A 42 -9.67 -5.12 11.01
N PHE A 43 -9.65 -5.74 9.84
CA PHE A 43 -10.13 -5.15 8.59
C PHE A 43 -11.63 -4.84 8.64
N ALA A 44 -12.44 -5.73 9.20
CA ALA A 44 -13.88 -5.51 9.36
C ALA A 44 -14.19 -4.31 10.29
N VAL A 45 -13.48 -4.22 11.44
CA VAL A 45 -13.61 -3.07 12.35
C VAL A 45 -13.11 -1.79 11.69
N HIS A 46 -12.02 -1.85 10.91
CA HIS A 46 -11.50 -0.70 10.16
C HIS A 46 -12.49 -0.23 9.11
N THR A 47 -13.15 -1.16 8.40
CA THR A 47 -14.22 -0.85 7.45
C THR A 47 -15.40 -0.14 8.14
N ALA A 48 -15.80 -0.62 9.33
CA ALA A 48 -16.81 0.04 10.13
C ALA A 48 -16.39 1.46 10.56
N ALA A 49 -15.11 1.65 10.95
CA ALA A 49 -14.59 2.97 11.33
C ALA A 49 -14.64 3.97 10.15
N LEU A 50 -14.27 3.53 8.94
CA LEU A 50 -14.36 4.35 7.73
C LEU A 50 -15.83 4.63 7.35
N GLY A 51 -16.71 3.63 7.47
CA GLY A 51 -18.14 3.77 7.21
C GLY A 51 -18.83 4.76 8.15
N VAL A 52 -18.57 4.67 9.45
CA VAL A 52 -19.07 5.63 10.45
C VAL A 52 -18.58 7.05 10.15
N HIS A 53 -17.29 7.18 9.80
CA HIS A 53 -16.73 8.48 9.40
C HIS A 53 -17.46 9.07 8.19
N PHE A 54 -17.68 8.27 7.16
CA PHE A 54 -18.42 8.69 5.96
C PHE A 54 -19.86 9.11 6.28
N LEU A 55 -20.57 8.35 7.13
CA LEU A 55 -21.94 8.69 7.53
C LEU A 55 -22.02 9.99 8.34
N GLN A 56 -20.99 10.29 9.14
CA GLN A 56 -20.93 11.51 9.97
C GLN A 56 -20.54 12.76 9.17
N THR A 57 -19.64 12.61 8.18
CA THR A 57 -19.04 13.75 7.47
C THR A 57 -19.58 13.94 6.05
N GLY A 58 -20.22 12.92 5.49
CA GLY A 58 -20.61 12.88 4.07
C GLY A 58 -19.43 12.77 3.12
N TYR A 59 -18.21 12.54 3.64
CA TYR A 59 -16.97 12.51 2.87
C TYR A 59 -16.08 11.32 3.28
N PRO A 60 -15.48 10.60 2.32
CA PRO A 60 -14.54 9.54 2.68
C PRO A 60 -13.32 10.13 3.38
N GLY A 61 -12.88 9.51 4.47
CA GLY A 61 -11.76 9.95 5.29
C GLY A 61 -10.41 9.85 4.58
N ILE A 62 -10.13 10.78 3.68
CA ILE A 62 -8.93 10.80 2.82
C ILE A 62 -8.32 12.20 2.66
N ALA A 63 -8.95 13.20 3.25
CA ALA A 63 -8.58 14.59 3.02
C ALA A 63 -7.43 15.08 3.92
N GLN A 64 -7.34 14.54 5.12
CA GLN A 64 -6.25 14.83 6.05
C GLN A 64 -5.19 13.73 5.98
N PHE A 65 -3.93 14.06 6.23
CA PHE A 65 -2.83 13.10 6.20
C PHE A 65 -3.09 11.86 7.07
N ARG A 66 -3.65 12.06 8.27
CA ARG A 66 -4.07 10.99 9.18
C ARG A 66 -5.09 10.04 8.55
N GLU A 67 -6.10 10.61 7.92
CA GLU A 67 -7.17 9.87 7.27
C GLU A 67 -6.66 9.11 6.06
N ALA A 68 -5.85 9.78 5.24
CA ALA A 68 -5.19 9.21 4.08
C ALA A 68 -4.31 8.01 4.47
N LEU A 69 -3.53 8.12 5.56
CA LEU A 69 -2.68 7.05 6.05
C LEU A 69 -3.50 5.85 6.55
N SER A 70 -4.60 6.10 7.26
CA SER A 70 -5.53 5.06 7.70
C SER A 70 -6.19 4.37 6.51
N PHE A 71 -6.71 5.14 5.55
CA PHE A 71 -7.32 4.61 4.34
C PHE A 71 -6.34 3.77 3.50
N TYR A 72 -5.09 4.22 3.39
CA TYR A 72 -4.06 3.46 2.70
C TYR A 72 -3.75 2.14 3.42
N ALA A 73 -3.67 2.13 4.76
CA ALA A 73 -3.51 0.89 5.53
C ALA A 73 -4.67 -0.09 5.30
N TRP A 74 -5.90 0.42 5.22
CA TRP A 74 -7.08 -0.38 4.89
C TRP A 74 -6.99 -1.01 3.49
N LEU A 75 -6.61 -0.25 2.46
CA LEU A 75 -6.41 -0.75 1.11
C LEU A 75 -5.29 -1.81 1.03
N LEU A 76 -4.20 -1.61 1.77
CA LEU A 76 -3.08 -2.54 1.83
C LEU A 76 -3.52 -3.89 2.42
N VAL A 77 -4.29 -3.85 3.52
CA VAL A 77 -4.84 -5.06 4.16
C VAL A 77 -5.87 -5.73 3.25
N ALA A 78 -6.75 -4.97 2.59
CA ALA A 78 -7.71 -5.50 1.62
C ALA A 78 -7.00 -6.28 0.51
N GLY A 79 -5.98 -5.68 -0.11
CA GLY A 79 -5.18 -6.31 -1.16
C GLY A 79 -4.46 -7.57 -0.67
N TYR A 80 -3.89 -7.55 0.55
CA TYR A 80 -3.28 -8.73 1.14
C TYR A 80 -4.31 -9.86 1.38
N LEU A 81 -5.49 -9.54 1.91
CA LEU A 81 -6.54 -10.53 2.16
C LEU A 81 -7.01 -11.20 0.86
N LEU A 82 -7.12 -10.46 -0.24
CA LEU A 82 -7.41 -11.02 -1.56
C LEU A 82 -6.31 -11.99 -2.03
N ILE A 83 -5.04 -11.64 -1.83
CA ILE A 83 -3.90 -12.54 -2.11
C ILE A 83 -3.98 -13.77 -1.21
N GLN A 84 -4.26 -13.60 0.08
CA GLN A 84 -4.35 -14.69 1.05
C GLN A 84 -5.46 -15.70 0.70
N LEU A 85 -6.61 -15.22 0.25
CA LEU A 85 -7.72 -16.10 -0.19
C LEU A 85 -7.32 -16.99 -1.38
N LYS A 86 -6.53 -16.45 -2.32
CA LYS A 86 -6.16 -17.17 -3.54
C LYS A 86 -4.88 -17.99 -3.40
N TYR A 87 -3.86 -17.44 -2.73
CA TYR A 87 -2.50 -17.99 -2.71
C TYR A 87 -2.08 -18.55 -1.36
N ARG A 88 -2.85 -18.29 -0.29
CA ARG A 88 -2.57 -18.74 1.09
C ARG A 88 -1.16 -18.37 1.58
N LEU A 89 -0.74 -17.12 1.34
CA LEU A 89 0.60 -16.59 1.64
C LEU A 89 0.67 -15.97 3.04
N ALA A 90 0.55 -16.78 4.10
CA ALA A 90 0.65 -16.28 5.48
C ALA A 90 1.98 -15.57 5.77
N ILE A 91 3.08 -15.96 5.14
CA ILE A 91 4.39 -15.30 5.31
C ILE A 91 4.36 -13.85 4.82
N LEU A 92 3.64 -13.53 3.75
CA LEU A 92 3.46 -12.14 3.30
C LEU A 92 2.77 -11.30 4.38
N GLY A 93 1.87 -11.92 5.16
CA GLY A 93 1.22 -11.28 6.31
C GLY A 93 2.20 -10.82 7.39
N ALA A 94 3.35 -11.49 7.55
CA ALA A 94 4.39 -11.07 8.47
C ALA A 94 5.10 -9.76 8.04
N ILE A 95 4.93 -9.33 6.79
CA ILE A 95 5.40 -8.03 6.28
C ILE A 95 4.25 -7.02 6.36
N ILE A 96 3.08 -7.40 5.84
CA ILE A 96 1.94 -6.49 5.68
C ILE A 96 1.27 -6.16 7.01
N GLY A 97 1.13 -7.13 7.93
CA GLY A 97 0.52 -6.92 9.24
C GLY A 97 1.21 -5.83 10.05
N PRO A 98 2.53 -5.94 10.32
CA PRO A 98 3.27 -4.88 11.01
C PRO A 98 3.20 -3.53 10.31
N LEU A 99 3.26 -3.50 8.97
CA LEU A 99 3.16 -2.26 8.21
C LEU A 99 1.79 -1.61 8.40
N ALA A 100 0.70 -2.36 8.27
CA ALA A 100 -0.66 -1.86 8.49
C ALA A 100 -0.87 -1.37 9.94
N PHE A 101 -0.33 -2.10 10.94
CA PHE A 101 -0.35 -1.67 12.34
C PHE A 101 0.38 -0.34 12.53
N LEU A 102 1.61 -0.23 12.03
CA LEU A 102 2.43 0.99 12.15
C LEU A 102 1.77 2.19 11.46
N MET A 103 1.17 2.00 10.30
CA MET A 103 0.44 3.06 9.60
C MET A 103 -0.80 3.50 10.38
N THR A 104 -1.57 2.54 10.93
CA THR A 104 -2.73 2.84 11.77
C THR A 104 -2.30 3.55 13.06
N LEU A 105 -1.19 3.13 13.68
CA LEU A 105 -0.61 3.78 14.84
C LEU A 105 -0.13 5.20 14.53
N ALA A 106 0.57 5.39 13.41
CA ALA A 106 1.01 6.70 12.96
C ALA A 106 -0.18 7.64 12.70
N ALA A 107 -1.30 7.12 12.20
CA ALA A 107 -2.53 7.89 12.04
C ALA A 107 -3.05 8.49 13.37
N PHE A 108 -2.73 7.89 14.52
CA PHE A 108 -3.00 8.51 15.84
C PHE A 108 -2.01 9.62 16.19
N ALA A 109 -0.72 9.43 15.88
CA ALA A 109 0.35 10.36 16.27
C ALA A 109 0.23 11.73 15.58
N PHE A 110 -0.33 11.76 14.36
CA PHE A 110 -0.49 13.00 13.59
C PHE A 110 -1.69 13.87 14.01
N GLY A 111 -2.32 13.58 15.14
CA GLY A 111 -3.28 14.45 15.79
C GLY A 111 -4.65 14.58 15.09
N THR A 112 -5.56 15.25 15.75
CA THR A 112 -6.86 15.61 15.19
C THR A 112 -6.75 16.99 14.55
N GLY A 113 -6.26 17.06 13.32
CA GLY A 113 -6.41 18.27 12.51
C GLY A 113 -7.90 18.49 12.21
N GLY A 114 -8.60 19.18 13.10
CA GLY A 114 -10.05 19.43 13.00
C GLY A 114 -10.36 20.68 12.20
N GLY A 115 -9.72 20.90 11.07
CA GLY A 115 -10.10 21.97 10.13
C GLY A 115 -11.21 21.51 9.19
N GLU A 116 -12.18 22.40 8.90
CA GLU A 116 -13.08 22.17 7.77
C GLU A 116 -12.27 22.03 6.47
N LEU A 117 -12.68 21.07 5.66
CA LEU A 117 -12.09 20.92 4.32
C LEU A 117 -12.26 22.22 3.52
N PRO A 118 -11.17 22.76 2.94
CA PRO A 118 -11.30 23.86 1.99
C PRO A 118 -12.36 23.54 0.94
N PRO A 119 -13.18 24.51 0.52
CA PRO A 119 -14.26 24.28 -0.44
C PRO A 119 -13.79 23.61 -1.73
N GLY A 120 -12.57 23.90 -2.20
CA GLY A 120 -11.93 23.29 -3.35
C GLY A 120 -11.63 21.79 -3.22
N LEU A 121 -11.58 21.25 -2.01
CA LEU A 121 -11.38 19.82 -1.76
C LEU A 121 -12.71 19.05 -1.63
N LYS A 122 -13.86 19.74 -1.48
CA LYS A 122 -15.20 19.12 -1.39
C LYS A 122 -15.74 18.79 -2.80
N THR A 123 -15.00 17.98 -3.58
CA THR A 123 -15.42 17.58 -4.93
C THR A 123 -15.42 16.07 -5.06
N TYR A 124 -16.24 15.55 -5.98
CA TYR A 124 -16.27 14.12 -6.28
C TYR A 124 -14.98 13.59 -6.94
N TRP A 125 -14.19 14.46 -7.59
CA TRP A 125 -12.96 14.08 -8.26
C TRP A 125 -11.82 13.72 -7.30
N LEU A 126 -11.72 14.41 -6.15
CA LEU A 126 -10.66 14.15 -5.19
C LEU A 126 -10.74 12.73 -4.58
N PRO A 127 -11.90 12.25 -4.09
CA PRO A 127 -12.04 10.87 -3.66
C PRO A 127 -11.70 9.83 -4.73
N VAL A 128 -12.13 10.05 -5.96
CA VAL A 128 -11.84 9.15 -7.09
C VAL A 128 -10.33 9.10 -7.35
N HIS A 129 -9.69 10.26 -7.47
CA HIS A 129 -8.24 10.35 -7.68
C HIS A 129 -7.47 9.67 -6.55
N VAL A 130 -7.74 10.03 -5.29
CA VAL A 130 -7.00 9.48 -4.14
C VAL A 130 -7.20 7.98 -4.01
N THR A 131 -8.42 7.49 -4.21
CA THR A 131 -8.71 6.05 -4.14
C THR A 131 -7.94 5.27 -5.21
N LEU A 132 -7.95 5.72 -6.47
CA LEU A 132 -7.23 5.06 -7.55
C LEU A 132 -5.71 5.11 -7.36
N ALA A 133 -5.19 6.26 -6.96
CA ALA A 133 -3.76 6.43 -6.70
C ALA A 133 -3.30 5.54 -5.52
N PHE A 134 -4.05 5.51 -4.43
CA PHE A 134 -3.71 4.71 -3.26
C PHE A 134 -3.87 3.21 -3.53
N LEU A 135 -4.89 2.80 -4.27
CA LEU A 135 -5.08 1.39 -4.64
C LEU A 135 -3.93 0.92 -5.53
N GLY A 136 -3.52 1.70 -6.53
CA GLY A 136 -2.35 1.40 -7.34
C GLY A 136 -1.07 1.26 -6.50
N ASN A 137 -0.83 2.23 -5.61
CA ASN A 137 0.32 2.22 -4.70
C ASN A 137 0.29 1.06 -3.69
N ALA A 138 -0.89 0.71 -3.15
CA ALA A 138 -1.03 -0.44 -2.24
C ALA A 138 -0.69 -1.76 -2.95
N ILE A 139 -1.10 -1.91 -4.22
CA ILE A 139 -0.71 -3.06 -5.04
C ILE A 139 0.81 -3.09 -5.27
N PHE A 140 1.46 -1.96 -5.50
CA PHE A 140 2.92 -1.89 -5.61
C PHE A 140 3.62 -2.18 -4.27
N ALA A 141 3.05 -1.80 -3.14
CA ALA A 141 3.54 -2.20 -1.82
C ALA A 141 3.48 -3.72 -1.61
N LEU A 142 2.39 -4.36 -2.07
CA LEU A 142 2.27 -5.82 -2.06
C LEU A 142 3.30 -6.47 -3.01
N ALA A 143 3.52 -5.91 -4.21
CA ALA A 143 4.54 -6.36 -5.14
C ALA A 143 5.95 -6.23 -4.54
N PHE A 144 6.23 -5.16 -3.79
CA PHE A 144 7.45 -4.99 -3.01
C PHE A 144 7.61 -6.11 -1.97
N GLY A 145 6.57 -6.40 -1.18
CA GLY A 145 6.59 -7.50 -0.19
C GLY A 145 6.86 -8.86 -0.82
N VAL A 146 6.22 -9.15 -1.97
CA VAL A 146 6.47 -10.38 -2.75
C VAL A 146 7.90 -10.42 -3.30
N SER A 147 8.43 -9.28 -3.77
CA SER A 147 9.82 -9.17 -4.25
C SER A 147 10.82 -9.41 -3.13
N LEU A 148 10.55 -8.88 -1.93
CA LEU A 148 11.36 -9.12 -0.75
C LEU A 148 11.39 -10.61 -0.40
N MET A 149 10.23 -11.28 -0.40
CA MET A 149 10.13 -12.73 -0.21
C MET A 149 10.94 -13.49 -1.26
N TYR A 150 10.87 -13.08 -2.54
CA TYR A 150 11.65 -13.68 -3.62
C TYR A 150 13.15 -13.65 -3.32
N LEU A 151 13.68 -12.46 -2.98
CA LEU A 151 15.13 -12.29 -2.71
C LEU A 151 15.59 -13.07 -1.48
N PHE A 152 14.78 -13.09 -0.42
CA PHE A 152 15.08 -13.92 0.76
C PHE A 152 15.16 -15.39 0.38
N GLN A 153 14.15 -15.91 -0.30
CA GLN A 153 14.13 -17.33 -0.68
C GLN A 153 15.29 -17.69 -1.63
N GLU A 154 15.57 -16.88 -2.65
CA GLU A 154 16.69 -17.10 -3.56
C GLU A 154 18.03 -17.18 -2.81
N ASN A 155 18.26 -16.26 -1.86
CA ASN A 155 19.49 -16.23 -1.06
C ASN A 155 19.65 -17.48 -0.18
N TYR A 156 18.57 -17.94 0.46
CA TYR A 156 18.59 -19.16 1.27
C TYR A 156 18.84 -20.41 0.43
N LEU A 157 18.19 -20.53 -0.74
CA LEU A 157 18.41 -21.63 -1.67
C LEU A 157 19.88 -21.68 -2.15
N LYS A 158 20.46 -20.52 -2.51
CA LYS A 158 21.88 -20.44 -2.92
C LYS A 158 22.85 -20.86 -1.81
N ARG A 159 22.52 -20.56 -0.56
CA ARG A 159 23.32 -20.96 0.61
C ARG A 159 23.07 -22.40 1.05
N LYS A 160 22.19 -23.15 0.38
CA LYS A 160 21.77 -24.52 0.76
C LYS A 160 21.27 -24.63 2.20
N LYS A 161 20.77 -23.53 2.78
CA LYS A 161 20.24 -23.48 4.15
C LYS A 161 18.73 -23.68 4.13
N MET A 162 18.28 -24.94 4.11
CA MET A 162 16.85 -25.28 4.15
C MET A 162 16.36 -25.26 5.59
N THR A 163 15.68 -24.18 5.98
CA THR A 163 15.00 -24.10 7.28
C THR A 163 13.54 -24.55 7.15
N SER A 164 12.89 -24.87 8.29
CA SER A 164 11.46 -25.22 8.31
C SER A 164 10.57 -24.13 7.72
N VAL A 165 10.95 -22.86 7.89
CA VAL A 165 10.28 -21.69 7.33
C VAL A 165 10.33 -21.71 5.81
N MET A 166 11.49 -22.05 5.21
CA MET A 166 11.67 -22.08 3.76
C MET A 166 10.75 -23.08 3.05
N LYS A 167 10.37 -24.18 3.72
CA LYS A 167 9.42 -25.16 3.17
C LYS A 167 8.01 -24.59 2.98
N ARG A 168 7.69 -23.47 3.61
CA ARG A 168 6.39 -22.78 3.52
C ARG A 168 6.38 -21.61 2.54
N PHE A 169 7.54 -21.24 1.99
CA PHE A 169 7.59 -20.25 0.92
C PHE A 169 7.08 -20.87 -0.38
N PRO A 170 6.34 -20.11 -1.21
CA PRO A 170 6.03 -20.53 -2.57
C PRO A 170 7.31 -20.69 -3.39
N SER A 171 7.22 -21.40 -4.51
CA SER A 171 8.36 -21.47 -5.45
C SER A 171 8.76 -20.08 -5.95
N LEU A 172 10.04 -19.90 -6.31
CA LEU A 172 10.53 -18.64 -6.90
C LEU A 172 9.72 -18.25 -8.14
N GLU A 173 9.29 -19.23 -8.94
CA GLU A 173 8.44 -19.02 -10.11
C GLU A 173 7.06 -18.47 -9.72
N ALA A 174 6.44 -19.02 -8.67
CA ALA A 174 5.14 -18.55 -8.18
C ALA A 174 5.23 -17.11 -7.64
N LEU A 175 6.33 -16.76 -6.93
CA LEU A 175 6.57 -15.39 -6.45
C LEU A 175 6.82 -14.42 -7.61
N ASP A 176 7.61 -14.82 -8.63
CA ASP A 176 7.82 -13.98 -9.83
C ASP A 176 6.52 -13.76 -10.60
N LYS A 177 5.70 -14.81 -10.77
CA LYS A 177 4.39 -14.71 -11.41
C LYS A 177 3.43 -13.79 -10.62
N LEU A 178 3.39 -13.93 -9.31
CA LEU A 178 2.55 -13.07 -8.46
C LEU A 178 3.01 -11.61 -8.53
N ASN A 179 4.33 -11.36 -8.47
CA ASN A 179 4.89 -10.03 -8.67
C ASN A 179 4.43 -9.42 -10.00
N TYR A 180 4.53 -10.18 -11.09
CA TYR A 180 4.07 -9.73 -12.41
C TYR A 180 2.58 -9.39 -12.43
N VAL A 181 1.73 -10.24 -11.87
CA VAL A 181 0.29 -9.99 -11.78
C VAL A 181 -0.01 -8.70 -11.02
N LEU A 182 0.68 -8.46 -9.90
CA LEU A 182 0.52 -7.23 -9.12
C LEU A 182 0.95 -5.98 -9.93
N LEU A 183 2.06 -6.05 -10.66
CA LEU A 183 2.48 -4.94 -11.53
C LEU A 183 1.47 -4.66 -12.65
N VAL A 184 0.91 -5.71 -13.27
CA VAL A 184 -0.11 -5.58 -14.33
C VAL A 184 -1.40 -4.93 -13.82
N TRP A 185 -1.80 -5.19 -12.58
CA TRP A 185 -2.98 -4.54 -11.99
C TRP A 185 -2.68 -3.17 -11.40
N GLY A 186 -1.51 -2.99 -10.78
CA GLY A 186 -1.12 -1.72 -10.17
C GLY A 186 -0.91 -0.60 -11.19
N PHE A 187 -0.33 -0.93 -12.34
CA PHE A 187 0.02 0.07 -13.36
C PHE A 187 -1.19 0.78 -13.99
N PRO A 188 -2.28 0.11 -14.43
CA PRO A 188 -3.47 0.79 -14.91
C PRO A 188 -4.14 1.66 -13.83
N LEU A 189 -4.19 1.19 -12.58
CA LEU A 189 -4.77 1.95 -11.47
C LEU A 189 -3.97 3.20 -11.18
N MET A 190 -2.63 3.12 -11.18
CA MET A 190 -1.77 4.29 -11.07
C MET A 190 -1.97 5.25 -12.24
N THR A 191 -2.09 4.74 -13.47
CA THR A 191 -2.37 5.55 -14.67
C THR A 191 -3.69 6.31 -14.53
N LEU A 192 -4.76 5.62 -14.11
CA LEU A 192 -6.06 6.25 -13.85
C LEU A 192 -5.97 7.27 -12.70
N GLY A 193 -5.17 6.96 -11.66
CA GLY A 193 -4.90 7.90 -10.57
C GLY A 193 -4.25 9.18 -11.09
N ILE A 194 -3.23 9.10 -11.93
CA ILE A 194 -2.56 10.27 -12.53
C ILE A 194 -3.53 11.07 -13.40
N LEU A 195 -4.27 10.39 -14.28
CA LEU A 195 -5.24 11.05 -15.17
C LEU A 195 -6.34 11.78 -14.40
N THR A 196 -6.96 11.13 -13.42
CA THR A 196 -8.01 11.75 -12.59
C THR A 196 -7.46 12.89 -11.74
N GLY A 197 -6.21 12.79 -11.26
CA GLY A 197 -5.51 13.85 -10.56
C GLY A 197 -5.23 15.06 -11.45
N SER A 198 -4.83 14.82 -12.69
CA SER A 198 -4.64 15.90 -13.68
C SER A 198 -5.97 16.62 -13.98
N VAL A 199 -7.07 15.89 -14.16
CA VAL A 199 -8.41 16.48 -14.34
C VAL A 199 -8.78 17.34 -13.13
N TRP A 200 -8.60 16.82 -11.92
CA TRP A 200 -8.87 17.59 -10.70
C TRP A 200 -8.01 18.86 -10.62
N ALA A 201 -6.71 18.78 -10.93
CA ALA A 201 -5.80 19.92 -10.96
C ALA A 201 -6.22 20.97 -11.99
N GLY A 202 -6.67 20.56 -13.18
CA GLY A 202 -7.21 21.46 -14.21
C GLY A 202 -8.43 22.23 -13.74
N ILE A 203 -9.35 21.57 -13.02
CA ILE A 203 -10.56 22.19 -12.48
C ILE A 203 -10.25 23.19 -11.35
N HIS A 204 -9.30 22.87 -10.46
CA HIS A 204 -9.07 23.64 -9.23
C HIS A 204 -7.94 24.65 -9.34
N TRP A 205 -6.90 24.36 -10.14
CA TRP A 205 -5.73 25.20 -10.30
C TRP A 205 -5.62 25.83 -11.70
N GLY A 206 -6.56 25.48 -12.60
CA GLY A 206 -6.56 25.98 -13.99
C GLY A 206 -5.50 25.34 -14.89
N ASN A 207 -4.70 24.41 -14.40
CA ASN A 207 -3.65 23.73 -15.13
C ASN A 207 -3.67 22.22 -14.86
N TYR A 208 -3.76 21.41 -15.91
CA TYR A 208 -3.74 19.94 -15.79
C TYR A 208 -2.39 19.41 -15.30
N TRP A 209 -1.30 20.16 -15.54
CA TRP A 209 0.06 19.82 -15.14
C TRP A 209 0.81 21.08 -14.73
N SER A 210 1.27 21.14 -13.48
CA SER A 210 1.93 22.33 -12.91
C SER A 210 3.40 22.10 -12.55
N TRP A 211 3.99 20.96 -12.93
CA TRP A 211 5.35 20.55 -12.54
C TRP A 211 5.57 20.53 -11.02
N ASP A 212 4.49 20.37 -10.28
CA ASP A 212 4.53 20.15 -8.84
C ASP A 212 5.35 18.89 -8.53
N PRO A 213 6.19 18.89 -7.49
CA PRO A 213 7.03 17.76 -7.14
C PRO A 213 6.28 16.42 -7.01
N ARG A 214 5.01 16.41 -6.57
CA ARG A 214 4.18 15.19 -6.53
C ARG A 214 3.79 14.71 -7.93
N GLN A 215 3.50 15.62 -8.83
CA GLN A 215 3.21 15.27 -10.23
C GLN A 215 4.44 14.69 -10.90
N ILE A 216 5.61 15.35 -10.72
CA ILE A 216 6.89 14.88 -11.28
C ILE A 216 7.22 13.47 -10.76
N SER A 217 7.15 13.26 -9.44
CA SER A 217 7.47 11.95 -8.84
C SER A 217 6.53 10.84 -9.29
N SER A 218 5.23 11.15 -9.45
CA SER A 218 4.25 10.19 -9.97
C SER A 218 4.54 9.84 -11.43
N GLY A 219 4.94 10.81 -12.25
CA GLY A 219 5.37 10.61 -13.64
C GLY A 219 6.64 9.75 -13.74
N ILE A 220 7.65 10.02 -12.90
CA ILE A 220 8.88 9.22 -12.82
C ILE A 220 8.55 7.76 -12.42
N ALA A 221 7.73 7.57 -11.40
CA ALA A 221 7.30 6.25 -10.97
C ALA A 221 6.53 5.52 -12.08
N TRP A 222 5.64 6.22 -12.78
CA TRP A 222 4.90 5.68 -13.91
C TRP A 222 5.83 5.20 -15.03
N LEU A 223 6.78 6.02 -15.46
CA LEU A 223 7.77 5.65 -16.46
C LEU A 223 8.62 4.45 -16.02
N PHE A 224 8.98 4.39 -14.74
CA PHE A 224 9.78 3.30 -14.20
C PHE A 224 9.00 1.96 -14.22
N TYR A 225 7.75 1.95 -13.79
CA TYR A 225 6.91 0.74 -13.85
C TYR A 225 6.53 0.37 -15.28
N ALA A 226 6.33 1.33 -16.17
CA ALA A 226 6.15 1.08 -17.60
C ALA A 226 7.38 0.37 -18.18
N ALA A 227 8.60 0.83 -17.85
CA ALA A 227 9.84 0.21 -18.30
C ALA A 227 10.00 -1.23 -17.76
N ILE A 228 9.65 -1.49 -16.49
CA ILE A 228 9.66 -2.84 -15.93
C ILE A 228 8.70 -3.75 -16.69
N LEU A 229 7.44 -3.32 -16.89
CA LEU A 229 6.43 -4.11 -17.60
C LEU A 229 6.83 -4.33 -19.06
N HIS A 230 7.32 -3.30 -19.74
CA HIS A 230 7.84 -3.42 -21.10
C HIS A 230 8.98 -4.45 -21.17
N GLY A 231 9.97 -4.37 -20.27
CA GLY A 231 11.07 -5.32 -20.22
C GLY A 231 10.62 -6.76 -19.90
N ARG A 232 9.53 -6.93 -19.12
CA ARG A 232 8.95 -8.24 -18.86
C ARG A 232 8.32 -8.87 -20.12
N ILE A 233 7.66 -8.06 -20.94
CA ILE A 233 6.96 -8.50 -22.15
C ILE A 233 7.94 -8.74 -23.29
N THR A 234 8.88 -7.80 -23.52
CA THR A 234 9.74 -7.80 -24.71
C THR A 234 11.09 -8.48 -24.49
N ALA A 235 11.72 -8.27 -23.33
CA ALA A 235 13.08 -8.77 -23.05
C ALA A 235 13.10 -9.95 -22.07
N GLY A 236 11.92 -10.48 -21.67
CA GLY A 236 11.86 -11.63 -20.75
C GLY A 236 12.42 -11.32 -19.35
N LEU A 237 12.38 -10.06 -18.89
CA LEU A 237 12.82 -9.65 -17.57
C LEU A 237 12.07 -10.40 -16.46
N ARG A 238 12.74 -11.29 -15.74
CA ARG A 238 12.16 -12.17 -14.71
C ARG A 238 13.11 -12.36 -13.53
N GLY A 239 12.59 -12.97 -12.48
CA GLY A 239 13.37 -13.43 -11.34
C GLY A 239 13.99 -12.27 -10.55
N LYS A 240 15.25 -12.45 -10.12
CA LYS A 240 15.97 -11.51 -9.26
C LYS A 240 16.00 -10.09 -9.79
N LYS A 241 16.25 -9.90 -11.10
CA LYS A 241 16.31 -8.57 -11.72
C LYS A 241 14.96 -7.86 -11.63
N ALA A 242 13.87 -8.55 -11.95
CA ALA A 242 12.53 -8.01 -11.84
C ALA A 242 12.15 -7.67 -10.39
N ALA A 243 12.48 -8.54 -9.43
CA ALA A 243 12.24 -8.30 -8.02
C ALA A 243 12.99 -7.05 -7.52
N LEU A 244 14.28 -6.91 -7.85
CA LEU A 244 15.08 -5.74 -7.46
C LEU A 244 14.51 -4.44 -8.05
N LEU A 245 14.17 -4.44 -9.35
CA LEU A 245 13.58 -3.26 -9.98
C LEU A 245 12.23 -2.90 -9.37
N THR A 246 11.36 -3.88 -9.07
CA THR A 246 10.09 -3.62 -8.36
C THR A 246 10.34 -2.97 -7.00
N MET A 247 11.35 -3.44 -6.25
CA MET A 247 11.71 -2.84 -4.96
C MET A 247 12.23 -1.41 -5.09
N VAL A 248 13.09 -1.15 -6.06
CA VAL A 248 13.61 0.20 -6.33
C VAL A 248 12.47 1.14 -6.71
N GLY A 249 11.58 0.71 -7.62
CA GLY A 249 10.42 1.52 -8.01
C GLY A 249 9.53 1.90 -6.83
N PHE A 250 9.23 0.96 -5.95
CA PHE A 250 8.45 1.25 -4.76
C PHE A 250 9.20 2.12 -3.76
N ALA A 251 10.51 1.91 -3.56
CA ALA A 251 11.33 2.73 -2.68
C ALA A 251 11.37 4.21 -3.13
N VAL A 252 11.40 4.46 -4.44
CA VAL A 252 11.31 5.82 -4.99
C VAL A 252 9.96 6.45 -4.67
N VAL A 253 8.85 5.71 -4.88
CA VAL A 253 7.49 6.20 -4.60
C VAL A 253 7.31 6.53 -3.11
N ILE A 254 7.67 5.59 -2.23
CA ILE A 254 7.49 5.78 -0.79
C ILE A 254 8.44 6.83 -0.22
N GLY A 255 9.68 6.88 -0.73
CA GLY A 255 10.67 7.88 -0.35
C GLY A 255 10.17 9.29 -0.63
N TYR A 256 9.58 9.51 -1.81
CA TYR A 256 8.97 10.78 -2.12
C TYR A 256 7.73 11.07 -1.23
N PHE A 257 6.87 10.08 -1.00
CA PHE A 257 5.68 10.25 -0.16
C PHE A 257 6.04 10.67 1.28
N LEU A 258 7.12 10.13 1.83
CA LEU A 258 7.56 10.42 3.21
C LEU A 258 8.38 11.71 3.33
N LEU A 259 9.22 12.00 2.34
CA LEU A 259 10.23 13.05 2.42
C LEU A 259 9.96 14.22 1.46
N GLY A 260 9.13 14.00 0.44
CA GLY A 260 8.93 14.94 -0.65
C GLY A 260 8.45 16.32 -0.19
N ASP A 261 7.46 16.37 0.69
CA ASP A 261 6.91 17.62 1.21
C ASP A 261 7.89 18.37 2.14
N SER A 262 8.85 17.63 2.75
CA SER A 262 9.89 18.25 3.60
C SER A 262 11.05 18.82 2.79
N ILE A 263 11.32 18.23 1.62
CA ILE A 263 12.45 18.62 0.75
C ILE A 263 11.99 19.60 -0.32
N PHE A 264 10.79 19.38 -0.87
CA PHE A 264 10.22 20.17 -1.96
C PHE A 264 8.83 20.67 -1.60
N PRO A 265 8.65 21.99 -1.30
CA PRO A 265 7.32 22.54 -1.04
C PRO A 265 6.37 22.22 -2.20
N SER A 266 5.27 21.54 -1.93
CA SER A 266 4.28 21.18 -2.93
C SER A 266 2.94 21.87 -2.65
N ARG A 267 2.17 22.16 -3.71
CA ARG A 267 0.80 22.70 -3.58
C ARG A 267 -0.16 21.76 -2.88
N HIS A 268 0.18 20.48 -2.77
CA HIS A 268 -0.61 19.46 -2.05
C HIS A 268 -0.36 19.47 -0.53
N GLY A 269 0.66 20.17 -0.03
CA GLY A 269 1.10 20.19 1.38
C GLY A 269 0.32 21.14 2.29
N GLY A 270 -0.84 21.65 1.88
CA GLY A 270 -1.77 22.37 2.79
C GLY A 270 -1.38 23.80 3.18
N ARG A 271 -0.37 24.40 2.57
CA ARG A 271 -0.15 25.85 2.63
C ARG A 271 -0.81 26.48 1.41
N PHE A 272 -2.13 26.61 1.49
CA PHE A 272 -2.87 27.50 0.60
C PHE A 272 -2.74 28.90 1.18
N GLU A 273 -1.79 29.70 0.69
CA GLU A 273 -1.84 31.15 0.77
C GLU A 273 -2.76 31.68 -0.33
#